data_5ff4f0af62c31f047e117ddcc2c5686d
#
_entry.id   5ff4f0af62c31f047e117ddcc2c5686d
#
_cell.length_a   1.000
_cell.length_b   1.000
_cell.length_c   1.000
_cell.angle_alpha   90.00
_cell.angle_beta   90.00
_cell.angle_gamma   90.00
#
_symmetry.space_group_name_H-M   'P 1'
#
loop_
_entity.id
_entity.type
_entity.pdbx_description
1 polymer ?
#
loop_
_entity_poly.entity_id
_entity_poly.type
_entity_poly.pdbx_seq_one_letter_code
_entity_poly.pdbx_strand_id
1 'polypeptide(L)'
;MMKDRIIELLDLVSYNRYALENKRDDVTYVYPVITPLDGLDSEGLNPNYGFFDESMFPLIGSSTEADRSIGEIRDLIILGTHGITKYEYDSPYKFHRPVPSARGFHPCELYILSDGGVKRFNPVENAYDILASVPGQPEPDEFQILVVADDWRLGKYYGNFAYVLSALDAGHIIGQISVLASKLGFYSQVSYDVSKELKDTPCMKYFKELGLVVFAGVKVRKDKNFGSESYSFPVRGNRRISYKELIKKLSLRNEIVEFRELDGKNPGTKRSFDLADYPDRLDEISGKSIGRVLKERTSAHSHIGLMSMDESAGLSDKIDRMEKELARYFKYSGIDKYINIYMYLNAADGEYGRAYYRYDSGLNCFVKAADADDAVAEWYRIIHDNHEFLNVESIPMVFFSSAKTDVIREEYGNGLIDVMYMFSGEIAQILCLLMTGFDFFCRPIKNINEDKIEDKLRIDNTVERITYAALAGKANIVQRIAETPIFDGRPLNE
;
A
#
# COMPACT_ATOMS: atom_id res chain seq x y z
N MET A 1 23.83 -19.85 -11.61
CA MET A 1 22.78 -20.66 -10.94
C MET A 1 21.86 -19.77 -10.09
N MET A 2 22.31 -19.13 -8.98
CA MET A 2 21.40 -18.31 -8.13
C MET A 2 20.98 -17.01 -8.80
N LYS A 3 21.88 -16.35 -9.56
CA LYS A 3 21.58 -15.12 -10.32
C LYS A 3 20.59 -15.37 -11.45
N ASP A 4 20.68 -16.51 -12.10
CA ASP A 4 19.79 -16.90 -13.19
C ASP A 4 18.38 -17.18 -12.66
N ARG A 5 18.27 -17.76 -11.46
CA ARG A 5 16.97 -18.06 -10.83
C ARG A 5 16.18 -16.81 -10.46
N ILE A 6 16.84 -15.76 -9.98
CA ILE A 6 16.13 -14.50 -9.66
C ILE A 6 15.60 -13.81 -10.91
N ILE A 7 16.31 -13.92 -12.04
CA ILE A 7 15.85 -13.38 -13.35
C ILE A 7 14.62 -14.17 -13.81
N GLU A 8 14.66 -15.49 -13.74
CA GLU A 8 13.52 -16.35 -14.09
C GLU A 8 12.28 -16.03 -13.25
N LEU A 9 12.45 -15.81 -11.94
CA LEU A 9 11.35 -15.41 -11.04
C LEU A 9 10.81 -14.02 -11.39
N LEU A 10 11.69 -13.08 -11.72
CA LEU A 10 11.29 -11.75 -12.17
C LEU A 10 10.48 -11.81 -13.47
N ASP A 11 10.93 -12.57 -14.46
CA ASP A 11 10.20 -12.75 -15.73
C ASP A 11 8.83 -13.37 -15.49
N LEU A 12 8.76 -14.37 -14.61
CA LEU A 12 7.53 -15.04 -14.27
C LEU A 12 6.51 -14.08 -13.60
N VAL A 13 6.93 -13.27 -12.62
CA VAL A 13 6.03 -12.35 -11.92
C VAL A 13 5.70 -11.11 -12.74
N SER A 14 6.55 -10.71 -13.68
CA SER A 14 6.33 -9.52 -14.52
C SER A 14 5.48 -9.82 -15.75
N TYR A 15 5.80 -10.90 -16.49
CA TYR A 15 5.23 -11.11 -17.82
C TYR A 15 4.31 -12.32 -17.93
N ASN A 16 4.23 -13.18 -16.92
CA ASN A 16 3.54 -14.46 -17.02
C ASN A 16 2.39 -14.60 -16.01
N ARG A 17 1.64 -13.51 -15.84
CA ARG A 17 0.54 -13.42 -14.89
C ARG A 17 -0.45 -14.58 -15.00
N TYR A 18 -0.86 -14.95 -16.24
CA TYR A 18 -1.83 -16.03 -16.44
C TYR A 18 -1.30 -17.41 -16.07
N ALA A 19 0.01 -17.63 -16.15
CA ALA A 19 0.60 -18.85 -15.63
C ALA A 19 0.55 -18.94 -14.11
N LEU A 20 0.43 -17.79 -13.43
CA LEU A 20 0.34 -17.68 -11.98
C LEU A 20 -1.10 -17.76 -11.45
N GLU A 21 -2.09 -17.37 -12.27
CA GLU A 21 -3.50 -17.45 -11.91
C GLU A 21 -4.01 -18.89 -12.06
N ASN A 22 -4.31 -19.55 -10.97
CA ASN A 22 -5.00 -20.84 -11.02
C ASN A 22 -6.46 -20.63 -11.46
N LYS A 23 -7.06 -21.62 -12.18
CA LYS A 23 -8.48 -21.60 -12.51
C LYS A 23 -9.28 -21.36 -11.22
N ARG A 24 -10.26 -20.45 -11.31
CA ARG A 24 -11.18 -20.13 -10.22
C ARG A 24 -11.97 -21.39 -9.83
N ASP A 25 -11.92 -21.75 -8.58
CA ASP A 25 -12.95 -22.63 -8.01
C ASP A 25 -14.21 -21.78 -7.81
N ASP A 26 -15.35 -22.19 -8.32
CA ASP A 26 -16.65 -21.48 -8.27
C ASP A 26 -17.27 -21.44 -6.87
N VAL A 27 -16.49 -21.27 -5.85
CA VAL A 27 -17.00 -21.23 -4.49
C VAL A 27 -17.35 -19.79 -4.11
N THR A 28 -18.63 -19.57 -3.89
CA THR A 28 -19.14 -18.36 -3.23
C THR A 28 -18.55 -18.29 -1.82
N TYR A 29 -17.53 -17.49 -1.63
CA TYR A 29 -16.85 -17.36 -0.35
C TYR A 29 -17.02 -15.95 0.19
N VAL A 30 -17.58 -15.86 1.39
CA VAL A 30 -17.62 -14.62 2.16
C VAL A 30 -16.26 -14.47 2.83
N TYR A 31 -15.49 -13.47 2.40
CA TYR A 31 -14.21 -13.19 3.00
C TYR A 31 -14.39 -12.52 4.34
N PRO A 32 -13.76 -13.01 5.39
CA PRO A 32 -13.65 -12.23 6.62
C PRO A 32 -12.83 -10.96 6.36
N VAL A 33 -13.28 -9.86 6.91
CA VAL A 33 -12.56 -8.55 6.83
C VAL A 33 -11.19 -8.64 7.49
N ILE A 34 -11.04 -9.57 8.40
CA ILE A 34 -9.79 -9.92 9.10
C ILE A 34 -9.75 -11.44 9.32
N THR A 35 -8.55 -12.02 9.36
CA THR A 35 -8.40 -13.44 9.69
C THR A 35 -8.84 -13.69 11.13
N PRO A 36 -9.86 -14.56 11.39
CA PRO A 36 -10.29 -14.85 12.74
C PRO A 36 -9.17 -15.53 13.55
N LEU A 37 -8.98 -15.07 14.77
CA LEU A 37 -8.13 -15.68 15.78
C LEU A 37 -8.98 -16.04 17.00
N ASP A 38 -8.70 -17.17 17.62
CA ASP A 38 -9.43 -17.64 18.81
C ASP A 38 -8.57 -17.47 20.09
N GLY A 39 -9.25 -17.29 21.22
CA GLY A 39 -8.64 -17.32 22.54
C GLY A 39 -7.78 -16.10 22.86
N LEU A 40 -8.11 -14.96 22.26
CA LEU A 40 -7.44 -13.69 22.51
C LEU A 40 -8.33 -12.78 23.34
N ASP A 41 -7.70 -12.04 24.26
CA ASP A 41 -8.32 -10.88 24.89
C ASP A 41 -8.34 -9.70 23.91
N SER A 42 -9.25 -8.75 24.11
CA SER A 42 -9.33 -7.54 23.30
C SER A 42 -9.09 -6.29 24.14
N GLU A 43 -8.49 -5.28 23.55
CA GLU A 43 -8.27 -3.96 24.13
C GLU A 43 -8.80 -2.90 23.16
N GLY A 44 -9.74 -2.06 23.63
CA GLY A 44 -10.24 -0.94 22.83
C GLY A 44 -9.12 0.04 22.45
N LEU A 45 -9.32 0.74 21.36
CA LEU A 45 -8.54 1.95 21.06
C LEU A 45 -8.78 3.00 22.12
N ASN A 46 -7.99 4.09 22.09
CA ASN A 46 -8.26 5.24 22.93
C ASN A 46 -9.75 5.58 22.87
N PRO A 47 -10.46 5.68 24.03
CA PRO A 47 -11.91 5.88 24.08
C PRO A 47 -12.38 7.16 23.37
N ASN A 48 -11.48 8.09 23.07
CA ASN A 48 -11.76 9.28 22.27
C ASN A 48 -11.82 8.98 20.78
N TYR A 49 -11.36 7.81 20.34
CA TYR A 49 -11.38 7.38 18.94
C TYR A 49 -12.38 6.27 18.75
N GLY A 50 -13.52 6.63 18.17
CA GLY A 50 -14.47 5.67 17.63
C GLY A 50 -13.98 5.09 16.29
N PHE A 51 -14.93 4.75 15.42
CA PHE A 51 -14.58 4.46 14.02
C PHE A 51 -13.95 5.69 13.37
N PHE A 52 -13.29 5.49 12.20
CA PHE A 52 -12.59 6.55 11.49
C PHE A 52 -13.47 7.80 11.31
N ASP A 53 -13.00 8.93 11.82
CA ASP A 53 -13.57 10.25 11.60
C ASP A 53 -12.46 11.22 11.11
N GLU A 54 -12.77 12.04 10.13
CA GLU A 54 -11.82 13.00 9.56
C GLU A 54 -11.32 14.03 10.58
N SER A 55 -12.12 14.35 11.59
CA SER A 55 -11.78 15.30 12.65
C SER A 55 -10.68 14.79 13.60
N MET A 56 -10.41 13.47 13.60
CA MET A 56 -9.30 12.89 14.38
C MET A 56 -7.93 13.40 13.91
N PHE A 57 -7.86 13.85 12.65
CA PHE A 57 -6.63 14.38 12.04
C PHE A 57 -6.75 15.90 11.97
N PRO A 58 -6.29 16.63 13.00
CA PRO A 58 -6.39 18.09 13.02
C PRO A 58 -5.57 18.72 11.90
N LEU A 59 -5.95 19.93 11.53
CA LEU A 59 -5.14 20.77 10.68
C LEU A 59 -3.78 21.02 11.34
N ILE A 60 -2.72 20.91 10.55
CA ILE A 60 -1.34 21.10 11.01
C ILE A 60 -1.18 22.50 11.61
N GLY A 61 -0.40 22.59 12.69
CA GLY A 61 -0.14 23.86 13.40
C GLY A 61 -1.16 24.21 14.48
N SER A 62 -2.12 23.33 14.80
CA SER A 62 -2.92 23.49 16.01
C SER A 62 -2.06 23.18 17.25
N SER A 63 -2.14 24.02 18.27
CA SER A 63 -1.37 23.89 19.54
C SER A 63 -1.55 22.57 20.30
N THR A 64 -2.37 21.67 19.79
CA THR A 64 -2.69 20.36 20.38
C THR A 64 -1.76 19.22 19.97
N GLU A 65 -0.84 19.43 19.01
CA GLU A 65 0.05 18.37 18.54
C GLU A 65 1.15 17.99 19.54
N ALA A 66 1.64 18.95 20.32
CA ALA A 66 2.77 18.76 21.23
C ALA A 66 2.48 17.86 22.43
N ASP A 67 1.20 17.63 22.77
CA ASP A 67 0.78 16.98 24.03
C ASP A 67 0.22 15.56 23.83
N ARG A 68 0.20 15.04 22.59
CA ARG A 68 -0.32 13.67 22.33
C ARG A 68 0.64 12.60 22.83
N SER A 69 0.08 11.58 23.47
CA SER A 69 0.83 10.39 23.87
C SER A 69 1.22 9.57 22.64
N ILE A 70 2.28 8.78 22.77
CA ILE A 70 2.71 7.85 21.69
C ILE A 70 1.61 6.83 21.36
N GLY A 71 0.80 6.45 22.34
CA GLY A 71 -0.35 5.57 22.17
C GLY A 71 -1.45 6.18 21.30
N GLU A 72 -1.76 7.47 21.50
CA GLU A 72 -2.70 8.21 20.64
C GLU A 72 -2.19 8.29 19.19
N ILE A 73 -0.91 8.56 19.00
CA ILE A 73 -0.28 8.61 17.69
C ILE A 73 -0.35 7.25 17.01
N ARG A 74 -0.06 6.17 17.73
CA ARG A 74 -0.21 4.80 17.26
C ARG A 74 -1.64 4.56 16.75
N ASP A 75 -2.62 4.88 17.56
CA ASP A 75 -4.03 4.63 17.24
C ASP A 75 -4.48 5.44 16.01
N LEU A 76 -4.05 6.70 15.89
CA LEU A 76 -4.32 7.53 14.70
C LEU A 76 -3.68 6.95 13.44
N ILE A 77 -2.41 6.53 13.50
CA ILE A 77 -1.74 5.90 12.35
C ILE A 77 -2.47 4.62 11.95
N ILE A 78 -2.85 3.78 12.90
CA ILE A 78 -3.56 2.53 12.65
C ILE A 78 -4.93 2.79 12.02
N LEU A 79 -5.72 3.71 12.56
CA LEU A 79 -7.02 4.08 12.01
C LEU A 79 -6.90 4.72 10.63
N GLY A 80 -5.95 5.64 10.45
CA GLY A 80 -5.71 6.30 9.18
C GLY A 80 -5.10 5.39 8.09
N THR A 81 -4.71 4.17 8.46
CA THR A 81 -4.19 3.16 7.53
C THR A 81 -5.20 2.03 7.30
N HIS A 82 -5.76 1.50 8.38
CA HIS A 82 -6.52 0.24 8.36
C HIS A 82 -7.95 0.36 8.88
N GLY A 83 -8.34 1.51 9.43
CA GLY A 83 -9.72 1.76 9.86
C GLY A 83 -10.72 1.66 8.71
N ILE A 84 -11.95 1.27 9.00
CA ILE A 84 -13.02 1.24 8.01
C ILE A 84 -13.55 2.67 7.83
N THR A 85 -13.40 3.23 6.63
CA THR A 85 -13.84 4.59 6.31
C THR A 85 -15.24 4.66 5.73
N LYS A 86 -15.64 3.63 4.99
CA LYS A 86 -16.92 3.61 4.27
C LYS A 86 -17.48 2.20 4.19
N TYR A 87 -18.79 2.10 4.12
CA TYR A 87 -19.52 0.88 3.79
C TYR A 87 -20.31 1.08 2.51
N GLU A 88 -20.11 0.22 1.52
CA GLU A 88 -20.80 0.29 0.24
C GLU A 88 -21.82 -0.85 0.11
N TYR A 89 -23.10 -0.49 0.09
CA TYR A 89 -24.20 -1.46 0.12
C TYR A 89 -24.28 -2.32 -1.13
N ASP A 90 -24.03 -1.75 -2.28
CA ASP A 90 -24.23 -2.39 -3.59
C ASP A 90 -22.95 -3.11 -4.09
N SER A 91 -21.88 -3.09 -3.32
CA SER A 91 -20.61 -3.73 -3.66
C SER A 91 -20.46 -5.10 -3.02
N PRO A 92 -19.90 -6.09 -3.73
CA PRO A 92 -19.44 -7.31 -3.10
C PRO A 92 -18.26 -7.08 -2.13
N TYR A 93 -17.60 -5.92 -2.23
CA TYR A 93 -16.46 -5.48 -1.42
C TYR A 93 -16.88 -4.33 -0.53
N LYS A 94 -17.66 -4.62 0.47
CA LYS A 94 -18.43 -3.62 1.22
C LYS A 94 -17.61 -2.67 2.07
N PHE A 95 -16.45 -3.11 2.57
CA PHE A 95 -15.65 -2.34 3.51
C PHE A 95 -14.50 -1.63 2.79
N HIS A 96 -14.49 -0.30 2.88
CA HIS A 96 -13.41 0.51 2.35
C HIS A 96 -12.47 0.96 3.47
N ARG A 97 -11.19 0.95 3.19
CA ARG A 97 -10.13 1.46 4.06
C ARG A 97 -9.41 2.63 3.38
N PRO A 98 -8.64 3.46 4.12
CA PRO A 98 -7.85 4.54 3.53
C PRO A 98 -6.85 4.04 2.48
N VAL A 99 -6.31 2.83 2.68
CA VAL A 99 -5.37 2.19 1.76
C VAL A 99 -6.13 1.33 0.75
N PRO A 100 -5.86 1.44 -0.56
CA PRO A 100 -6.44 0.54 -1.55
C PRO A 100 -5.90 -0.88 -1.40
N SER A 101 -6.66 -1.85 -1.87
CA SER A 101 -6.23 -3.24 -1.92
C SER A 101 -6.86 -3.95 -3.11
N ALA A 102 -6.19 -4.99 -3.60
CA ALA A 102 -6.70 -5.83 -4.67
C ALA A 102 -8.09 -6.39 -4.30
N ARG A 103 -9.10 -5.98 -5.07
CA ARG A 103 -10.53 -6.28 -4.82
C ARG A 103 -11.04 -5.91 -3.41
N GLY A 104 -10.34 -5.06 -2.67
CA GLY A 104 -10.70 -4.73 -1.29
C GLY A 104 -10.55 -5.90 -0.30
N PHE A 105 -9.72 -6.91 -0.61
CA PHE A 105 -9.53 -8.06 0.27
C PHE A 105 -8.58 -7.81 1.43
N HIS A 106 -7.75 -6.79 1.35
CA HIS A 106 -6.84 -6.40 2.42
C HIS A 106 -6.08 -7.59 3.03
N PRO A 107 -5.20 -8.26 2.26
CA PRO A 107 -4.45 -9.42 2.74
C PRO A 107 -3.50 -9.08 3.87
N CYS A 108 -3.02 -7.83 3.92
CA CYS A 108 -2.12 -7.37 4.95
C CYS A 108 -2.88 -6.95 6.21
N GLU A 109 -2.38 -7.41 7.35
CA GLU A 109 -2.83 -7.07 8.70
C GLU A 109 -1.72 -6.32 9.44
N LEU A 110 -2.09 -5.48 10.40
CA LEU A 110 -1.15 -4.70 11.19
C LEU A 110 -0.96 -5.31 12.58
N TYR A 111 0.29 -5.62 12.90
CA TYR A 111 0.68 -6.07 14.22
C TYR A 111 1.58 -5.01 14.86
N ILE A 112 1.30 -4.64 16.07
CA ILE A 112 2.03 -3.64 16.83
C ILE A 112 2.92 -4.34 17.85
N LEU A 113 4.22 -4.02 17.78
CA LEU A 113 5.21 -4.44 18.75
C LEU A 113 5.65 -3.23 19.58
N SER A 114 5.64 -3.39 20.89
CA SER A 114 6.14 -2.40 21.85
C SER A 114 6.59 -3.12 23.11
N ASP A 115 7.16 -2.41 24.08
CA ASP A 115 7.55 -3.01 25.37
C ASP A 115 6.36 -3.63 26.11
N GLY A 116 5.14 -3.13 25.85
CA GLY A 116 3.90 -3.66 26.40
C GLY A 116 3.43 -4.97 25.77
N GLY A 117 4.06 -5.46 24.69
CA GLY A 117 3.73 -6.74 24.08
C GLY A 117 3.47 -6.70 22.57
N VAL A 118 2.65 -7.64 22.11
CA VAL A 118 2.26 -7.81 20.70
C VAL A 118 0.75 -7.73 20.59
N LYS A 119 0.26 -6.82 19.77
CA LYS A 119 -1.18 -6.61 19.50
C LYS A 119 -1.45 -6.66 18.00
N ARG A 120 -2.62 -7.15 17.58
CA ARG A 120 -3.09 -7.08 16.21
C ARG A 120 -4.31 -6.16 16.13
N PHE A 121 -4.32 -5.24 15.17
CA PHE A 121 -5.50 -4.40 14.96
C PHE A 121 -6.63 -5.19 14.29
N ASN A 122 -7.81 -5.13 14.90
CA ASN A 122 -9.06 -5.68 14.37
C ASN A 122 -9.97 -4.52 13.91
N PRO A 123 -10.05 -4.26 12.60
CA PRO A 123 -10.82 -3.12 12.09
C PRO A 123 -12.35 -3.30 12.22
N VAL A 124 -12.84 -4.52 12.39
CA VAL A 124 -14.28 -4.79 12.54
C VAL A 124 -14.75 -4.42 13.94
N GLU A 125 -13.96 -4.78 14.94
CA GLU A 125 -14.24 -4.47 16.34
C GLU A 125 -13.70 -3.10 16.77
N ASN A 126 -12.90 -2.48 15.89
CA ASN A 126 -12.15 -1.26 16.17
C ASN A 126 -11.36 -1.37 17.49
N ALA A 127 -10.64 -2.46 17.62
CA ALA A 127 -9.94 -2.86 18.83
C ALA A 127 -8.63 -3.60 18.50
N TYR A 128 -7.84 -3.87 19.51
CA TYR A 128 -6.66 -4.71 19.40
C TYR A 128 -6.91 -6.10 19.98
N ASP A 129 -6.60 -7.12 19.22
CA ASP A 129 -6.45 -8.49 19.70
C ASP A 129 -5.07 -8.59 20.40
N ILE A 130 -5.04 -9.00 21.66
CA ILE A 130 -3.80 -9.08 22.45
C ILE A 130 -3.17 -10.45 22.28
N LEU A 131 -2.05 -10.51 21.56
CA LEU A 131 -1.31 -11.76 21.34
C LEU A 131 -0.30 -12.04 22.46
N ALA A 132 0.28 -10.98 23.02
CA ALA A 132 1.17 -11.04 24.17
C ALA A 132 1.08 -9.73 24.95
N SER A 133 1.14 -9.78 26.26
CA SER A 133 1.19 -8.59 27.11
C SER A 133 2.21 -8.76 28.23
N VAL A 134 2.83 -7.64 28.62
CA VAL A 134 3.72 -7.52 29.78
C VAL A 134 3.09 -6.53 30.73
N PRO A 135 2.47 -6.98 31.81
CA PRO A 135 1.79 -6.09 32.75
C PRO A 135 2.76 -5.10 33.41
N GLY A 136 2.28 -3.86 33.60
CA GLY A 136 2.99 -2.84 34.39
C GLY A 136 4.12 -2.12 33.66
N GLN A 137 4.29 -2.33 32.38
CA GLN A 137 5.24 -1.54 31.58
C GLN A 137 4.68 -0.12 31.33
N PRO A 138 5.51 0.93 31.44
CA PRO A 138 5.13 2.27 31.03
C PRO A 138 4.85 2.32 29.52
N GLU A 139 4.16 3.35 29.07
CA GLU A 139 3.98 3.58 27.64
C GLU A 139 5.35 3.86 27.01
N PRO A 140 5.73 3.13 25.95
CA PRO A 140 7.06 3.25 25.35
C PRO A 140 7.19 4.57 24.56
N ASP A 141 8.44 5.02 24.34
CA ASP A 141 8.74 6.17 23.48
C ASP A 141 8.71 5.83 21.99
N GLU A 142 8.60 4.54 21.65
CA GLU A 142 8.53 4.02 20.28
C GLU A 142 7.62 2.81 20.18
N PHE A 143 7.12 2.55 18.99
CA PHE A 143 6.46 1.30 18.61
C PHE A 143 6.86 0.88 17.21
N GLN A 144 6.69 -0.40 16.92
CA GLN A 144 6.90 -0.94 15.58
C GLN A 144 5.61 -1.54 15.04
N ILE A 145 5.23 -1.17 13.83
CA ILE A 145 4.13 -1.77 13.09
C ILE A 145 4.72 -2.80 12.14
N LEU A 146 4.33 -4.06 12.28
CA LEU A 146 4.63 -5.09 11.29
C LEU A 146 3.50 -5.16 10.27
N VAL A 147 3.86 -5.17 9.00
CA VAL A 147 2.96 -5.41 7.88
C VAL A 147 3.02 -6.88 7.53
N VAL A 148 1.98 -7.61 7.88
CA VAL A 148 1.94 -9.08 7.82
C VAL A 148 0.83 -9.54 6.90
N ALA A 149 1.17 -10.25 5.83
CA ALA A 149 0.20 -10.71 4.86
C ALA A 149 -0.34 -12.11 5.14
N ASP A 150 -1.63 -12.26 4.94
CA ASP A 150 -2.34 -13.51 4.76
C ASP A 150 -2.64 -13.71 3.27
N ASP A 151 -1.63 -14.19 2.54
CA ASP A 151 -1.70 -14.36 1.08
C ASP A 151 -2.86 -15.26 0.64
N TRP A 152 -3.36 -16.09 1.54
CA TRP A 152 -4.48 -16.98 1.24
C TRP A 152 -5.74 -16.20 0.86
N ARG A 153 -5.95 -15.02 1.39
CA ARG A 153 -7.12 -14.18 1.04
C ARG A 153 -7.17 -13.88 -0.45
N LEU A 154 -6.01 -13.62 -1.04
CA LEU A 154 -5.88 -13.37 -2.48
C LEU A 154 -5.64 -14.67 -3.26
N GLY A 155 -4.96 -15.65 -2.66
CA GLY A 155 -4.53 -16.89 -3.31
C GLY A 155 -5.66 -17.70 -3.90
N LYS A 156 -6.84 -17.63 -3.30
CA LYS A 156 -8.03 -18.30 -3.80
C LYS A 156 -8.51 -17.75 -5.16
N TYR A 157 -8.29 -16.43 -5.42
CA TYR A 157 -8.68 -15.81 -6.68
C TYR A 157 -7.53 -15.70 -7.67
N TYR A 158 -6.32 -15.47 -7.16
CA TYR A 158 -5.15 -15.10 -7.96
C TYR A 158 -4.05 -16.16 -7.96
N GLY A 159 -4.27 -17.30 -7.27
CA GLY A 159 -3.23 -18.32 -7.17
C GLY A 159 -1.91 -17.74 -6.66
N ASN A 160 -0.82 -18.12 -7.31
CA ASN A 160 0.52 -17.65 -6.96
C ASN A 160 0.73 -16.12 -7.13
N PHE A 161 -0.08 -15.48 -7.98
CA PHE A 161 -0.02 -14.04 -8.19
C PHE A 161 -0.44 -13.24 -6.94
N ALA A 162 -1.14 -13.88 -6.02
CA ALA A 162 -1.52 -13.29 -4.73
C ALA A 162 -0.34 -12.69 -3.97
N TYR A 163 0.84 -13.32 -4.06
CA TYR A 163 2.04 -12.84 -3.40
C TYR A 163 2.47 -11.45 -3.89
N VAL A 164 2.49 -11.25 -5.20
CA VAL A 164 2.79 -9.95 -5.82
C VAL A 164 1.80 -8.88 -5.36
N LEU A 165 0.51 -9.21 -5.35
CA LEU A 165 -0.54 -8.29 -4.91
C LEU A 165 -0.41 -7.97 -3.42
N SER A 166 -0.04 -8.94 -2.59
CA SER A 166 0.20 -8.71 -1.16
C SER A 166 1.42 -7.80 -0.92
N ALA A 167 2.48 -7.93 -1.72
CA ALA A 167 3.64 -7.05 -1.65
C ALA A 167 3.30 -5.61 -2.07
N LEU A 168 2.46 -5.43 -3.10
CA LEU A 168 1.94 -4.12 -3.50
C LEU A 168 1.08 -3.50 -2.39
N ASP A 169 0.17 -4.28 -1.80
CA ASP A 169 -0.67 -3.83 -0.69
C ASP A 169 0.19 -3.45 0.54
N ALA A 170 1.24 -4.21 0.83
CA ALA A 170 2.20 -3.87 1.88
C ALA A 170 2.89 -2.53 1.60
N GLY A 171 3.27 -2.27 0.35
CA GLY A 171 3.85 -1.01 -0.08
C GLY A 171 2.89 0.18 0.14
N HIS A 172 1.63 0.04 -0.23
CA HIS A 172 0.60 1.05 0.05
C HIS A 172 0.52 1.37 1.55
N ILE A 173 0.54 0.34 2.40
CA ILE A 173 0.48 0.50 3.86
C ILE A 173 1.72 1.23 4.38
N ILE A 174 2.91 0.85 3.93
CA ILE A 174 4.18 1.48 4.33
C ILE A 174 4.15 2.98 3.98
N GLY A 175 3.78 3.33 2.75
CA GLY A 175 3.64 4.72 2.32
C GLY A 175 2.65 5.50 3.18
N GLN A 176 1.50 4.90 3.49
CA GLN A 176 0.48 5.52 4.33
C GLN A 176 0.96 5.75 5.76
N ILE A 177 1.58 4.76 6.41
CA ILE A 177 2.12 4.89 7.76
C ILE A 177 3.18 5.98 7.80
N SER A 178 4.08 6.02 6.81
CA SER A 178 5.16 7.00 6.75
C SER A 178 4.64 8.43 6.59
N VAL A 179 3.63 8.63 5.74
CA VAL A 179 2.98 9.95 5.58
C VAL A 179 2.28 10.36 6.87
N LEU A 180 1.53 9.46 7.50
CA LEU A 180 0.80 9.78 8.74
C LEU A 180 1.74 10.05 9.90
N ALA A 181 2.78 9.25 10.09
CA ALA A 181 3.79 9.50 11.11
C ALA A 181 4.38 10.90 10.94
N SER A 182 4.77 11.23 9.69
CA SER A 182 5.28 12.55 9.33
C SER A 182 4.29 13.67 9.68
N LYS A 183 3.03 13.52 9.26
CA LYS A 183 1.96 14.49 9.52
C LYS A 183 1.68 14.70 11.00
N LEU A 184 1.91 13.70 11.82
CA LEU A 184 1.73 13.74 13.26
C LEU A 184 3.00 14.17 14.02
N GLY A 185 4.05 14.64 13.31
CA GLY A 185 5.28 15.13 13.93
C GLY A 185 6.23 14.05 14.41
N PHE A 186 6.11 12.81 13.86
CA PHE A 186 6.91 11.66 14.25
C PHE A 186 7.82 11.18 13.12
N TYR A 187 8.97 10.63 13.49
CA TYR A 187 9.90 9.98 12.57
C TYR A 187 9.48 8.54 12.35
N SER A 188 9.68 8.06 11.12
CA SER A 188 9.49 6.64 10.81
C SER A 188 10.73 6.05 10.16
N GLN A 189 10.98 4.78 10.45
CA GLN A 189 12.04 3.98 9.84
C GLN A 189 11.46 2.65 9.37
N VAL A 190 11.61 2.38 8.09
CA VAL A 190 11.13 1.13 7.46
C VAL A 190 12.27 0.13 7.36
N SER A 191 12.04 -1.08 7.82
CA SER A 191 12.89 -2.26 7.59
C SER A 191 12.17 -3.21 6.64
N TYR A 192 12.79 -3.50 5.49
CA TYR A 192 12.24 -4.40 4.47
C TYR A 192 12.68 -5.85 4.67
N ASP A 193 13.56 -6.12 5.62
CA ASP A 193 14.04 -7.45 5.99
C ASP A 193 13.82 -7.75 7.48
N VAL A 194 12.70 -7.30 7.99
CA VAL A 194 12.34 -7.47 9.40
C VAL A 194 12.25 -8.95 9.79
N SER A 195 12.01 -9.84 8.82
CA SER A 195 12.01 -11.28 9.06
C SER A 195 13.36 -11.80 9.58
N LYS A 196 14.47 -11.19 9.18
CA LYS A 196 15.80 -11.52 9.72
C LYS A 196 16.01 -10.93 11.11
N GLU A 197 15.56 -9.69 11.33
CA GLU A 197 15.65 -9.04 12.65
C GLU A 197 14.90 -9.83 13.72
N LEU A 198 13.75 -10.39 13.36
CA LEU A 198 12.86 -11.12 14.25
C LEU A 198 13.01 -12.66 14.15
N LYS A 199 13.97 -13.18 13.38
CA LYS A 199 14.07 -14.60 12.97
C LYS A 199 13.88 -15.60 14.12
N ASP A 200 14.51 -15.36 15.24
CA ASP A 200 14.53 -16.25 16.40
C ASP A 200 13.50 -15.86 17.48
N THR A 201 12.65 -14.87 17.17
CA THR A 201 11.62 -14.43 18.12
C THR A 201 10.39 -15.35 18.09
N PRO A 202 9.68 -15.51 19.23
CA PRO A 202 8.41 -16.24 19.28
C PRO A 202 7.37 -15.70 18.30
N CYS A 203 7.38 -14.39 18.02
CA CYS A 203 6.49 -13.74 17.09
C CYS A 203 6.68 -14.26 15.65
N MET A 204 7.93 -14.36 15.18
CA MET A 204 8.22 -14.93 13.85
C MET A 204 7.85 -16.40 13.73
N LYS A 205 8.10 -17.18 14.80
CA LYS A 205 7.67 -18.57 14.85
C LYS A 205 6.16 -18.68 14.72
N TYR A 206 5.42 -17.85 15.43
CA TYR A 206 3.97 -17.77 15.37
C TYR A 206 3.47 -17.46 13.95
N PHE A 207 4.04 -16.44 13.29
CA PHE A 207 3.66 -16.10 11.92
C PHE A 207 3.92 -17.24 10.93
N LYS A 208 5.09 -17.89 11.05
CA LYS A 208 5.42 -19.06 10.22
C LYS A 208 4.47 -20.23 10.44
N GLU A 209 4.12 -20.52 11.69
CA GLU A 209 3.16 -21.58 12.02
C GLU A 209 1.76 -21.32 11.43
N LEU A 210 1.37 -20.05 11.36
CA LEU A 210 0.12 -19.62 10.72
C LEU A 210 0.23 -19.50 9.18
N GLY A 211 1.43 -19.61 8.61
CA GLY A 211 1.69 -19.43 7.19
C GLY A 211 1.56 -17.97 6.73
N LEU A 212 1.75 -17.01 7.64
CA LEU A 212 1.77 -15.60 7.36
C LEU A 212 3.14 -15.14 6.84
N VAL A 213 3.16 -14.06 6.06
CA VAL A 213 4.39 -13.45 5.53
C VAL A 213 4.57 -12.08 6.13
N VAL A 214 5.70 -11.83 6.78
CA VAL A 214 6.07 -10.49 7.23
C VAL A 214 6.82 -9.79 6.11
N PHE A 215 6.23 -8.74 5.54
CA PHE A 215 6.85 -7.97 4.47
C PHE A 215 7.78 -6.88 4.99
N ALA A 216 7.34 -6.12 5.98
CA ALA A 216 8.12 -5.01 6.51
C ALA A 216 7.78 -4.72 7.98
N GLY A 217 8.66 -3.97 8.62
CA GLY A 217 8.43 -3.35 9.91
C GLY A 217 8.64 -1.84 9.81
N VAL A 218 7.72 -1.06 10.35
CA VAL A 218 7.83 0.40 10.42
C VAL A 218 7.93 0.81 11.88
N LYS A 219 9.11 1.26 12.29
CA LYS A 219 9.32 1.87 13.62
C LYS A 219 8.87 3.32 13.59
N VAL A 220 8.17 3.76 14.60
CA VAL A 220 7.70 5.15 14.76
C VAL A 220 8.14 5.66 16.12
N ARG A 221 8.74 6.85 16.17
CA ARG A 221 9.15 7.51 17.40
C ARG A 221 9.24 9.03 17.26
N LYS A 222 9.33 9.69 18.41
CA LYS A 222 9.33 11.16 18.49
C LYS A 222 10.67 11.79 18.05
N ASP A 223 11.76 11.07 18.13
CA ASP A 223 13.10 11.53 17.75
C ASP A 223 13.76 10.65 16.66
N LYS A 224 14.89 11.10 16.10
CA LYS A 224 15.61 10.40 15.02
C LYS A 224 16.44 9.20 15.50
N ASN A 225 16.58 8.96 16.79
CA ASN A 225 17.47 7.96 17.34
C ASN A 225 16.78 6.60 17.46
N PHE A 226 16.68 5.86 16.37
CA PHE A 226 16.10 4.52 16.36
C PHE A 226 17.05 3.53 17.05
N GLY A 227 16.58 2.95 18.17
CA GLY A 227 17.29 1.89 18.88
C GLY A 227 17.36 0.59 18.09
N SER A 228 18.25 -0.29 18.47
CA SER A 228 18.38 -1.66 17.92
C SER A 228 17.57 -2.70 18.68
N GLU A 229 16.60 -2.28 19.48
CA GLU A 229 15.84 -3.17 20.34
C GLU A 229 15.03 -4.19 19.55
N SER A 230 15.12 -5.45 19.98
CA SER A 230 14.30 -6.54 19.45
C SER A 230 13.29 -6.98 20.50
N TYR A 231 12.01 -6.96 20.13
CA TYR A 231 10.94 -7.41 21.02
C TYR A 231 10.81 -8.93 20.99
N SER A 232 10.82 -9.57 22.15
CA SER A 232 10.70 -11.02 22.27
C SER A 232 9.69 -11.41 23.33
N PHE A 233 8.47 -11.73 22.87
CA PHE A 233 7.37 -12.13 23.75
C PHE A 233 6.79 -13.48 23.31
N PRO A 234 6.37 -14.36 24.27
CA PRO A 234 5.58 -15.54 23.92
C PRO A 234 4.22 -15.11 23.37
N VAL A 235 3.93 -15.47 22.13
CA VAL A 235 2.70 -15.09 21.43
C VAL A 235 1.67 -16.20 21.54
N ARG A 236 0.42 -15.84 21.75
CA ARG A 236 -0.74 -16.74 21.87
C ARG A 236 -1.74 -16.50 20.76
N GLY A 237 -2.63 -17.44 20.57
CA GLY A 237 -3.73 -17.38 19.62
C GLY A 237 -3.58 -18.46 18.54
N ASN A 238 -4.72 -19.00 18.11
CA ASN A 238 -4.81 -19.96 17.03
C ASN A 238 -5.73 -19.44 15.94
N ARG A 239 -5.40 -19.76 14.70
CA ARG A 239 -6.33 -19.49 13.59
C ARG A 239 -7.60 -20.31 13.78
N ARG A 240 -8.75 -19.66 13.67
CA ARG A 240 -10.05 -20.32 13.62
C ARG A 240 -10.17 -21.23 12.39
N ILE A 241 -9.53 -20.83 11.29
CA ILE A 241 -9.50 -21.59 10.04
C ILE A 241 -8.04 -21.80 9.67
N SER A 242 -7.63 -23.06 9.45
CA SER A 242 -6.30 -23.38 8.98
C SER A 242 -6.25 -23.41 7.46
N TYR A 243 -5.46 -22.53 6.87
CA TYR A 243 -5.17 -22.51 5.44
C TYR A 243 -3.88 -23.25 5.07
N LYS A 244 -3.27 -23.95 6.01
CA LYS A 244 -1.95 -24.57 5.85
C LYS A 244 -1.83 -25.44 4.61
N GLU A 245 -2.87 -26.26 4.33
CA GLU A 245 -2.91 -27.12 3.14
C GLU A 245 -3.10 -26.35 1.84
N LEU A 246 -3.74 -25.21 1.91
CA LEU A 246 -4.02 -24.35 0.76
C LEU A 246 -2.79 -23.50 0.41
N ILE A 247 -2.08 -22.99 1.43
CA ILE A 247 -0.81 -22.26 1.26
C ILE A 247 0.23 -23.15 0.59
N LYS A 248 0.27 -24.45 0.87
CA LYS A 248 1.16 -25.39 0.20
C LYS A 248 0.97 -25.46 -1.32
N LYS A 249 -0.22 -25.10 -1.81
CA LYS A 249 -0.53 -25.07 -3.25
C LYS A 249 0.03 -23.81 -3.95
N LEU A 250 0.45 -22.79 -3.19
CA LEU A 250 1.03 -21.56 -3.72
C LEU A 250 2.55 -21.77 -3.93
N SER A 251 2.92 -22.58 -4.92
CA SER A 251 4.30 -23.04 -5.13
C SER A 251 5.29 -21.89 -5.36
N LEU A 252 4.93 -20.90 -6.18
CA LEU A 252 5.78 -19.74 -6.45
C LEU A 252 5.97 -18.87 -5.20
N ARG A 253 4.89 -18.62 -4.45
CA ARG A 253 4.95 -17.91 -3.18
C ARG A 253 5.94 -18.58 -2.23
N ASN A 254 5.84 -19.89 -2.08
CA ASN A 254 6.72 -20.65 -1.20
C ASN A 254 8.17 -20.57 -1.68
N GLU A 255 8.40 -20.67 -2.98
CA GLU A 255 9.73 -20.54 -3.57
C GLU A 255 10.35 -19.15 -3.32
N ILE A 256 9.59 -18.07 -3.51
CA ILE A 256 10.08 -16.70 -3.25
C ILE A 256 10.42 -16.53 -1.76
N VAL A 257 9.56 -17.01 -0.86
CA VAL A 257 9.81 -16.93 0.60
C VAL A 257 11.05 -17.72 0.99
N GLU A 258 11.21 -18.95 0.50
CA GLU A 258 12.40 -19.77 0.75
C GLU A 258 13.65 -19.11 0.19
N PHE A 259 13.59 -18.59 -1.02
CA PHE A 259 14.71 -17.94 -1.67
C PHE A 259 15.17 -16.69 -0.90
N ARG A 260 14.25 -15.88 -0.39
CA ARG A 260 14.53 -14.73 0.47
C ARG A 260 15.26 -15.14 1.76
N GLU A 261 14.91 -16.29 2.34
CA GLU A 261 15.50 -16.78 3.58
C GLU A 261 16.93 -17.36 3.41
N LEU A 262 17.32 -17.75 2.18
CA LEU A 262 18.63 -18.37 1.90
C LEU A 262 19.81 -17.40 1.93
N ASP A 263 19.58 -16.10 1.76
CA ASP A 263 20.66 -15.12 1.68
C ASP A 263 21.07 -14.59 3.05
N GLY A 264 22.19 -15.10 3.55
CA GLY A 264 22.77 -14.68 4.85
C GLY A 264 23.54 -13.37 4.83
N LYS A 265 23.61 -12.64 3.71
CA LYS A 265 24.57 -11.54 3.51
C LYS A 265 23.99 -10.13 3.43
N ASN A 266 22.67 -9.95 3.32
CA ASN A 266 22.13 -8.61 3.26
C ASN A 266 21.87 -8.06 4.66
N PRO A 267 22.56 -6.99 5.06
CA PRO A 267 22.11 -6.20 6.19
C PRO A 267 20.72 -5.66 5.82
N GLY A 268 19.74 -5.90 6.67
CA GLY A 268 18.40 -5.36 6.48
C GLY A 268 18.49 -3.88 6.14
N THR A 269 18.15 -3.51 4.92
CA THR A 269 18.29 -2.13 4.49
C THR A 269 17.15 -1.34 5.08
N LYS A 270 17.50 -0.38 5.92
CA LYS A 270 16.57 0.50 6.62
C LYS A 270 16.49 1.81 5.88
N ARG A 271 15.28 2.30 5.68
CA ARG A 271 15.04 3.60 5.11
C ARG A 271 14.33 4.49 6.13
N SER A 272 14.94 5.60 6.48
CA SER A 272 14.38 6.57 7.43
C SER A 272 13.78 7.76 6.68
N PHE A 273 12.63 8.20 7.15
CA PHE A 273 11.95 9.38 6.66
C PHE A 273 12.30 10.56 7.56
N ASP A 274 12.90 11.60 7.00
CA ASP A 274 13.26 12.82 7.72
C ASP A 274 12.14 13.85 7.64
N LEU A 275 11.63 14.21 8.80
CA LEU A 275 10.43 15.00 8.95
C LEU A 275 10.60 16.50 8.82
N ALA A 276 11.82 17.03 8.92
CA ALA A 276 12.05 18.43 9.23
C ALA A 276 11.30 19.44 8.33
N ASP A 277 10.88 19.03 7.13
CA ASP A 277 10.26 19.92 6.15
C ASP A 277 9.01 19.35 5.43
N TYR A 278 8.53 18.13 5.76
CA TYR A 278 7.43 17.49 5.03
C TYR A 278 6.01 17.91 5.47
N PRO A 279 5.78 18.41 6.70
CA PRO A 279 4.44 18.45 7.29
C PRO A 279 3.45 19.38 6.60
N ASP A 280 3.89 20.50 6.02
CA ASP A 280 3.01 21.66 5.97
C ASP A 280 2.13 21.79 4.73
N ARG A 281 2.19 20.88 3.72
CA ARG A 281 1.65 21.28 2.41
C ARG A 281 0.77 20.32 1.63
N LEU A 282 0.49 19.09 2.07
CA LEU A 282 -0.61 18.34 1.45
C LEU A 282 -1.94 19.08 1.61
N ASP A 283 -2.11 19.78 2.73
CA ASP A 283 -3.29 20.59 3.01
C ASP A 283 -3.32 21.87 2.17
N GLU A 284 -2.16 22.49 1.90
CA GLU A 284 -2.04 23.67 1.02
C GLU A 284 -2.31 23.33 -0.45
N ILE A 285 -1.97 22.11 -0.90
CA ILE A 285 -2.12 21.71 -2.30
C ILE A 285 -3.57 21.48 -2.67
N SER A 286 -4.30 20.83 -1.78
CA SER A 286 -5.67 20.43 -2.05
C SER A 286 -6.72 21.30 -1.34
N GLY A 287 -6.32 22.08 -0.34
CA GLY A 287 -7.25 22.74 0.58
C GLY A 287 -8.02 21.76 1.47
N LYS A 288 -7.60 20.48 1.52
CA LYS A 288 -8.23 19.42 2.28
C LYS A 288 -7.33 18.94 3.40
N SER A 289 -7.89 18.67 4.57
CA SER A 289 -7.16 17.98 5.63
C SER A 289 -6.80 16.55 5.21
N ILE A 290 -5.73 15.99 5.77
CA ILE A 290 -5.35 14.60 5.50
C ILE A 290 -6.50 13.65 5.88
N GLY A 291 -7.20 13.89 6.98
CA GLY A 291 -8.38 13.10 7.38
C GLY A 291 -9.46 13.08 6.29
N ARG A 292 -9.73 14.23 5.70
CA ARG A 292 -10.68 14.34 4.58
C ARG A 292 -10.19 13.58 3.34
N VAL A 293 -8.91 13.71 2.99
CA VAL A 293 -8.31 12.95 1.88
C VAL A 293 -8.45 11.45 2.11
N LEU A 294 -8.16 10.97 3.32
CA LEU A 294 -8.30 9.55 3.67
C LEU A 294 -9.74 9.05 3.55
N LYS A 295 -10.70 9.86 3.98
CA LYS A 295 -12.13 9.57 3.90
C LYS A 295 -12.64 9.56 2.45
N GLU A 296 -12.22 10.53 1.65
CA GLU A 296 -12.68 10.69 0.27
C GLU A 296 -11.99 9.75 -0.72
N ARG A 297 -10.82 9.20 -0.37
CA ARG A 297 -10.07 8.32 -1.27
C ARG A 297 -10.96 7.21 -1.86
N THR A 298 -10.93 7.12 -3.17
CA THR A 298 -11.69 6.12 -3.91
C THR A 298 -10.88 5.59 -5.11
N SER A 299 -11.09 4.31 -5.44
CA SER A 299 -10.57 3.70 -6.67
C SER A 299 -11.59 3.76 -7.82
N ALA A 300 -12.70 4.44 -7.65
CA ALA A 300 -13.90 4.41 -8.47
C ALA A 300 -14.41 2.98 -8.76
N HIS A 301 -15.70 2.82 -8.95
CA HIS A 301 -16.28 1.47 -9.09
C HIS A 301 -16.47 1.09 -10.55
N SER A 302 -15.98 -0.09 -10.94
CA SER A 302 -16.15 -0.61 -12.29
C SER A 302 -17.57 -1.09 -12.61
N HIS A 303 -18.41 -1.29 -11.57
CA HIS A 303 -19.73 -1.90 -11.78
C HIS A 303 -20.85 -0.90 -12.10
N ILE A 304 -20.65 0.38 -11.86
CA ILE A 304 -21.74 1.38 -11.94
C ILE A 304 -21.43 2.45 -12.96
N GLY A 305 -20.21 2.58 -13.48
CA GLY A 305 -20.03 3.78 -14.18
C GLY A 305 -18.89 4.01 -15.10
N LEU A 306 -19.30 4.73 -16.02
CA LEU A 306 -18.49 5.47 -16.95
C LEU A 306 -17.69 6.48 -16.14
N MET A 307 -16.38 6.34 -16.16
CA MET A 307 -15.50 7.44 -15.78
C MET A 307 -15.54 8.42 -16.94
N SER A 308 -16.05 9.60 -16.73
CA SER A 308 -16.07 10.61 -17.76
C SER A 308 -15.06 11.70 -17.47
N MET A 309 -14.43 12.16 -18.53
CA MET A 309 -13.54 13.31 -18.52
C MET A 309 -14.29 14.53 -19.04
N ASP A 310 -15.00 15.23 -18.23
CA ASP A 310 -15.51 16.53 -18.65
C ASP A 310 -14.57 17.70 -18.32
N GLU A 311 -13.42 17.46 -17.72
CA GLU A 311 -12.51 18.53 -17.29
C GLU A 311 -11.04 18.19 -17.56
N SER A 312 -10.59 18.45 -18.80
CA SER A 312 -9.15 18.62 -19.06
C SER A 312 -8.64 19.96 -18.52
N ALA A 313 -9.53 20.93 -18.31
CA ALA A 313 -9.17 22.25 -17.81
C ALA A 313 -8.51 22.16 -16.42
N GLY A 314 -7.33 22.77 -16.30
CA GLY A 314 -6.56 22.81 -15.06
C GLY A 314 -5.76 21.53 -14.74
N LEU A 315 -5.56 20.63 -15.70
CA LEU A 315 -4.66 19.50 -15.54
C LEU A 315 -3.21 19.94 -15.38
N SER A 316 -2.79 20.94 -16.15
CA SER A 316 -1.43 21.51 -16.07
C SER A 316 -1.13 21.98 -14.64
N ASP A 317 -2.01 22.78 -14.04
CA ASP A 317 -1.85 23.22 -12.64
C ASP A 317 -1.78 22.06 -11.64
N LYS A 318 -2.56 21.00 -11.88
CA LYS A 318 -2.53 19.81 -11.01
C LYS A 318 -1.22 19.03 -11.16
N ILE A 319 -0.72 18.91 -12.40
CA ILE A 319 0.56 18.29 -12.69
C ILE A 319 1.69 19.08 -12.00
N ASP A 320 1.73 20.39 -12.12
CA ASP A 320 2.74 21.24 -11.47
C ASP A 320 2.75 21.11 -9.94
N ARG A 321 1.56 21.00 -9.35
CA ARG A 321 1.44 20.77 -7.90
C ARG A 321 1.89 19.37 -7.51
N MET A 322 1.51 18.37 -8.30
CA MET A 322 1.94 16.99 -8.09
C MET A 322 3.45 16.85 -8.17
N GLU A 323 4.10 17.50 -9.15
CA GLU A 323 5.55 17.52 -9.31
C GLU A 323 6.27 18.06 -8.05
N LYS A 324 5.77 19.13 -7.49
CA LYS A 324 6.33 19.71 -6.25
C LYS A 324 6.23 18.72 -5.08
N GLU A 325 5.13 17.99 -4.97
CA GLU A 325 4.94 17.04 -3.88
C GLU A 325 5.75 15.75 -4.10
N LEU A 326 5.85 15.28 -5.34
CA LEU A 326 6.74 14.17 -5.67
C LEU A 326 8.20 14.53 -5.37
N ALA A 327 8.65 15.73 -5.73
CA ALA A 327 9.99 16.22 -5.40
C ALA A 327 10.26 16.19 -3.89
N ARG A 328 9.28 16.62 -3.10
CA ARG A 328 9.38 16.56 -1.65
C ARG A 328 9.42 15.12 -1.16
N TYR A 329 8.46 14.32 -1.58
CA TYR A 329 8.41 12.93 -1.14
C TYR A 329 9.70 12.21 -1.46
N PHE A 330 10.26 12.38 -2.64
CA PHE A 330 11.53 11.80 -3.04
C PHE A 330 12.70 12.28 -2.18
N LYS A 331 12.76 13.58 -1.90
CA LYS A 331 13.80 14.14 -1.02
C LYS A 331 13.81 13.50 0.37
N TYR A 332 12.63 13.13 0.91
CA TYR A 332 12.51 12.55 2.25
C TYR A 332 12.60 11.04 2.26
N SER A 333 12.04 10.40 1.26
CA SER A 333 11.99 8.94 1.18
C SER A 333 13.24 8.35 0.53
N GLY A 334 13.92 9.08 -0.36
CA GLY A 334 15.01 8.56 -1.18
C GLY A 334 14.60 7.43 -2.11
N ILE A 335 13.31 7.24 -2.35
CA ILE A 335 12.78 6.12 -3.14
C ILE A 335 13.05 6.29 -4.64
N ASP A 336 13.30 7.52 -5.10
CA ASP A 336 13.67 7.82 -6.49
C ASP A 336 14.99 7.17 -6.92
N LYS A 337 15.82 6.74 -5.96
CA LYS A 337 16.97 5.88 -6.23
C LYS A 337 16.55 4.56 -6.87
N TYR A 338 15.38 4.03 -6.53
CA TYR A 338 14.91 2.69 -6.86
C TYR A 338 13.77 2.65 -7.86
N ILE A 339 12.95 3.71 -7.91
CA ILE A 339 11.73 3.77 -8.72
C ILE A 339 11.78 4.99 -9.63
N ASN A 340 11.36 4.79 -10.89
CA ASN A 340 10.97 5.89 -11.77
C ASN A 340 9.44 5.95 -11.86
N ILE A 341 8.92 7.15 -12.13
CA ILE A 341 7.49 7.38 -12.40
C ILE A 341 7.34 7.83 -13.84
N TYR A 342 6.44 7.18 -14.54
CA TYR A 342 6.00 7.58 -15.87
C TYR A 342 4.53 7.97 -15.80
N MET A 343 4.10 8.84 -16.70
CA MET A 343 2.71 9.26 -16.86
C MET A 343 2.34 9.22 -18.34
N TYR A 344 1.29 8.48 -18.68
CA TYR A 344 0.59 8.67 -19.94
C TYR A 344 -0.50 9.70 -19.71
N LEU A 345 -0.47 10.78 -20.48
CA LEU A 345 -1.49 11.82 -20.49
C LEU A 345 -2.33 11.67 -21.75
N ASN A 346 -3.63 11.45 -21.57
CA ASN A 346 -4.60 11.27 -22.65
C ASN A 346 -5.28 12.58 -23.07
N ALA A 347 -5.05 13.66 -22.36
CA ALA A 347 -5.60 14.97 -22.62
C ALA A 347 -4.50 15.97 -22.98
N ALA A 348 -4.88 17.11 -23.53
CA ALA A 348 -3.98 18.23 -23.73
C ALA A 348 -4.46 19.42 -22.91
N ASP A 349 -3.56 20.00 -22.11
CA ASP A 349 -3.83 21.22 -21.35
C ASP A 349 -2.54 21.99 -21.12
N GLY A 350 -2.54 23.26 -21.44
CA GLY A 350 -1.36 24.11 -21.31
C GLY A 350 -0.17 23.59 -22.14
N GLU A 351 0.95 23.35 -21.49
CA GLU A 351 2.17 22.84 -22.10
C GLU A 351 2.20 21.31 -22.26
N TYR A 352 1.26 20.60 -21.62
CA TYR A 352 1.17 19.14 -21.68
C TYR A 352 0.24 18.71 -22.80
N GLY A 353 0.78 17.96 -23.76
CA GLY A 353 0.03 17.30 -24.83
C GLY A 353 -0.20 15.83 -24.55
N ARG A 354 -0.98 15.16 -25.40
CA ARG A 354 -1.13 13.70 -25.35
C ARG A 354 0.21 13.04 -25.63
N ALA A 355 0.84 12.45 -24.61
CA ALA A 355 2.14 11.83 -24.69
C ALA A 355 2.44 10.99 -23.44
N TYR A 356 3.57 10.28 -23.49
CA TYR A 356 4.18 9.69 -22.30
C TYR A 356 5.24 10.65 -21.75
N TYR A 357 5.25 10.80 -20.44
CA TYR A 357 6.19 11.62 -19.70
C TYR A 357 6.92 10.76 -18.67
N ARG A 358 8.16 11.11 -18.35
CA ARG A 358 8.93 10.55 -17.24
C ARG A 358 9.20 11.65 -16.22
N TYR A 359 8.99 11.36 -14.96
CA TYR A 359 9.41 12.26 -13.90
C TYR A 359 10.95 12.27 -13.80
N ASP A 360 11.54 13.45 -13.93
CA ASP A 360 12.97 13.68 -13.78
C ASP A 360 13.24 14.27 -12.39
N SER A 361 13.84 13.48 -11.48
CA SER A 361 14.11 13.91 -10.11
C SER A 361 15.20 14.99 -10.02
N GLY A 362 16.03 15.16 -11.07
CA GLY A 362 17.02 16.22 -11.14
C GLY A 362 16.41 17.57 -11.52
N LEU A 363 15.36 17.56 -12.35
CA LEU A 363 14.62 18.73 -12.78
C LEU A 363 13.36 18.98 -11.93
N ASN A 364 12.92 17.99 -11.17
CA ASN A 364 11.68 17.95 -10.40
C ASN A 364 10.42 18.21 -11.26
N CYS A 365 10.39 17.70 -12.49
CA CYS A 365 9.28 17.86 -13.41
C CYS A 365 9.11 16.64 -14.32
N PHE A 366 7.94 16.54 -14.96
CA PHE A 366 7.66 15.56 -16.00
C PHE A 366 8.23 16.00 -17.34
N VAL A 367 9.13 15.22 -17.90
CA VAL A 367 9.72 15.42 -19.23
C VAL A 367 9.12 14.43 -20.21
N LYS A 368 8.82 14.89 -21.41
CA LYS A 368 8.27 14.03 -22.47
C LYS A 368 9.24 12.88 -22.79
N ALA A 369 8.76 11.66 -22.67
CA ALA A 369 9.52 10.44 -22.89
C ALA A 369 9.22 9.80 -24.27
N ALA A 370 7.94 9.81 -24.69
CA ALA A 370 7.54 9.26 -25.99
C ALA A 370 6.25 9.93 -26.49
N ASP A 371 6.05 9.94 -27.81
CA ASP A 371 4.78 10.32 -28.41
C ASP A 371 3.71 9.26 -28.12
N ALA A 372 2.46 9.65 -28.00
CA ALA A 372 1.34 8.73 -27.92
C ALA A 372 0.64 8.60 -29.29
N ASP A 373 0.07 7.43 -29.54
CA ASP A 373 -0.83 7.16 -30.64
C ASP A 373 -2.25 7.67 -30.30
N ASP A 374 -3.27 7.23 -31.01
CA ASP A 374 -4.63 7.54 -30.61
C ASP A 374 -5.00 6.84 -29.26
N ALA A 375 -6.01 7.38 -28.58
CA ALA A 375 -6.38 6.92 -27.24
C ALA A 375 -6.74 5.43 -27.19
N VAL A 376 -7.39 4.92 -28.23
CA VAL A 376 -7.81 3.51 -28.31
C VAL A 376 -6.60 2.60 -28.45
N ALA A 377 -5.67 2.95 -29.35
CA ALA A 377 -4.44 2.19 -29.56
C ALA A 377 -3.59 2.16 -28.29
N GLU A 378 -3.45 3.30 -27.60
CA GLU A 378 -2.71 3.35 -26.34
C GLU A 378 -3.38 2.51 -25.26
N TRP A 379 -4.69 2.50 -25.23
CA TRP A 379 -5.42 1.69 -24.27
C TRP A 379 -5.14 0.19 -24.43
N TYR A 380 -5.23 -0.34 -25.66
CA TYR A 380 -4.87 -1.73 -25.97
C TYR A 380 -3.39 -2.05 -25.70
N ARG A 381 -2.56 -1.03 -25.67
CA ARG A 381 -1.16 -1.16 -25.24
C ARG A 381 -1.04 -1.25 -23.72
N ILE A 382 -1.77 -0.43 -23.01
CA ILE A 382 -1.64 -0.30 -21.54
C ILE A 382 -2.31 -1.47 -20.81
N ILE A 383 -3.54 -1.81 -21.16
CA ILE A 383 -4.34 -2.79 -20.40
C ILE A 383 -4.29 -4.17 -21.08
N HIS A 384 -4.13 -5.19 -20.25
CA HIS A 384 -4.02 -6.56 -20.70
C HIS A 384 -5.34 -7.14 -21.21
N ASP A 385 -6.45 -6.88 -20.51
CA ASP A 385 -7.79 -7.37 -20.85
C ASP A 385 -8.74 -6.21 -21.14
N ASN A 386 -9.71 -6.45 -22.03
CA ASN A 386 -10.82 -5.53 -22.22
C ASN A 386 -11.63 -5.42 -20.91
N HIS A 387 -11.42 -4.33 -20.22
CA HIS A 387 -12.30 -3.97 -19.11
C HIS A 387 -13.57 -3.31 -19.68
N GLU A 388 -14.56 -4.14 -20.00
CA GLU A 388 -15.87 -3.69 -20.51
C GLU A 388 -16.57 -2.67 -19.58
N PHE A 389 -16.06 -2.53 -18.37
CA PHE A 389 -16.62 -1.66 -17.33
C PHE A 389 -15.89 -0.31 -17.15
N LEU A 390 -14.82 -0.06 -17.89
CA LEU A 390 -14.05 1.17 -17.80
C LEU A 390 -14.15 1.94 -19.13
N ASN A 391 -14.65 3.15 -19.09
CA ASN A 391 -14.50 4.06 -20.22
C ASN A 391 -13.09 4.65 -20.23
N VAL A 392 -12.20 3.90 -20.80
CA VAL A 392 -10.77 4.12 -20.75
C VAL A 392 -10.29 5.25 -21.63
N GLU A 393 -11.04 5.52 -22.70
CA GLU A 393 -10.79 6.67 -23.58
C GLU A 393 -10.98 8.00 -22.84
N SER A 394 -11.79 7.97 -21.78
CA SER A 394 -12.06 9.15 -20.95
C SER A 394 -11.12 9.30 -19.76
N ILE A 395 -10.20 8.36 -19.51
CA ILE A 395 -9.23 8.48 -18.41
C ILE A 395 -8.11 9.45 -18.81
N PRO A 396 -7.94 10.56 -18.09
CA PRO A 396 -6.98 11.59 -18.46
C PRO A 396 -5.54 11.18 -18.22
N MET A 397 -5.27 10.41 -17.16
CA MET A 397 -3.93 10.11 -16.72
C MET A 397 -3.80 8.64 -16.31
N VAL A 398 -2.69 8.03 -16.73
CA VAL A 398 -2.25 6.72 -16.25
C VAL A 398 -0.81 6.87 -15.78
N PHE A 399 -0.58 6.59 -14.52
CA PHE A 399 0.77 6.54 -13.96
C PHE A 399 1.31 5.14 -14.02
N PHE A 400 2.62 5.02 -14.26
CA PHE A 400 3.35 3.76 -14.17
C PHE A 400 4.52 3.95 -13.22
N SER A 401 4.72 3.01 -12.33
CA SER A 401 5.98 2.87 -11.61
C SER A 401 6.85 1.82 -12.29
N SER A 402 8.13 2.10 -12.41
CA SER A 402 9.11 1.11 -12.81
C SER A 402 10.18 0.96 -11.73
N ALA A 403 10.65 -0.25 -11.54
CA ALA A 403 11.69 -0.56 -10.57
C ALA A 403 13.04 -0.71 -11.26
N LYS A 404 14.07 -0.04 -10.73
CA LYS A 404 15.47 -0.18 -11.13
C LYS A 404 16.03 -1.47 -10.52
N THR A 405 15.84 -2.57 -11.22
CA THR A 405 16.05 -3.93 -10.70
C THR A 405 17.51 -4.24 -10.37
N ASP A 406 18.45 -3.64 -11.08
CA ASP A 406 19.88 -3.75 -10.83
C ASP A 406 20.26 -3.08 -9.49
N VAL A 407 19.77 -1.86 -9.26
CA VAL A 407 20.02 -1.10 -8.01
C VAL A 407 19.39 -1.79 -6.81
N ILE A 408 18.13 -2.22 -6.94
CA ILE A 408 17.43 -2.93 -5.86
C ILE A 408 18.14 -4.27 -5.56
N ARG A 409 18.56 -5.00 -6.59
CA ARG A 409 19.26 -6.27 -6.41
C ARG A 409 20.62 -6.11 -5.73
N GLU A 410 21.37 -5.05 -6.07
CA GLU A 410 22.64 -4.76 -5.43
C GLU A 410 22.49 -4.55 -3.93
N GLU A 411 21.42 -3.86 -3.52
CA GLU A 411 21.21 -3.45 -2.14
C GLU A 411 20.39 -4.46 -1.33
N TYR A 412 19.38 -5.10 -1.94
CA TYR A 412 18.43 -5.99 -1.28
C TYR A 412 18.58 -7.47 -1.65
N GLY A 413 19.47 -7.80 -2.59
CA GLY A 413 19.77 -9.19 -2.95
C GLY A 413 18.55 -10.00 -3.31
N ASN A 414 18.32 -11.10 -2.60
CA ASN A 414 17.18 -11.99 -2.80
C ASN A 414 15.82 -11.39 -2.43
N GLY A 415 15.80 -10.28 -1.68
CA GLY A 415 14.58 -9.52 -1.40
C GLY A 415 14.10 -8.65 -2.56
N LEU A 416 14.79 -8.67 -3.72
CA LEU A 416 14.47 -7.84 -4.88
C LEU A 416 12.98 -7.86 -5.24
N ILE A 417 12.36 -9.04 -5.32
CA ILE A 417 10.96 -9.19 -5.76
C ILE A 417 10.02 -8.49 -4.79
N ASP A 418 10.19 -8.71 -3.50
CA ASP A 418 9.36 -8.11 -2.46
C ASP A 418 9.50 -6.59 -2.48
N VAL A 419 10.75 -6.13 -2.45
CA VAL A 419 11.09 -4.71 -2.32
C VAL A 419 10.63 -3.91 -3.53
N MET A 420 10.81 -4.42 -4.76
CA MET A 420 10.38 -3.70 -5.96
C MET A 420 8.85 -3.48 -5.99
N TYR A 421 8.06 -4.48 -5.55
CA TYR A 421 6.62 -4.33 -5.48
C TYR A 421 6.17 -3.47 -4.28
N MET A 422 6.83 -3.58 -3.13
CA MET A 422 6.57 -2.69 -2.01
C MET A 422 6.86 -1.23 -2.36
N PHE A 423 7.97 -0.93 -3.02
CA PHE A 423 8.28 0.43 -3.47
C PHE A 423 7.26 0.95 -4.49
N SER A 424 6.81 0.09 -5.39
CA SER A 424 5.78 0.45 -6.37
C SER A 424 4.42 0.73 -5.71
N GLY A 425 4.04 -0.06 -4.72
CA GLY A 425 2.85 0.16 -3.90
C GLY A 425 2.94 1.45 -3.08
N GLU A 426 4.11 1.76 -2.53
CA GLU A 426 4.37 2.98 -1.79
C GLU A 426 4.15 4.23 -2.67
N ILE A 427 4.76 4.26 -3.86
CA ILE A 427 4.55 5.37 -4.82
C ILE A 427 3.07 5.47 -5.24
N ALA A 428 2.44 4.35 -5.52
CA ALA A 428 1.03 4.34 -5.88
C ALA A 428 0.14 4.89 -4.75
N GLN A 429 0.51 4.68 -3.46
CA GLN A 429 -0.20 5.29 -2.34
C GLN A 429 -0.06 6.81 -2.33
N ILE A 430 1.13 7.32 -2.56
CA ILE A 430 1.36 8.77 -2.66
C ILE A 430 0.52 9.37 -3.79
N LEU A 431 0.50 8.73 -4.95
CA LEU A 431 -0.35 9.15 -6.06
C LEU A 431 -1.84 9.10 -5.70
N CYS A 432 -2.29 8.08 -4.96
CA CYS A 432 -3.67 8.01 -4.48
C CYS A 432 -4.04 9.19 -3.57
N LEU A 433 -3.15 9.57 -2.66
CA LEU A 433 -3.38 10.71 -1.77
C LEU A 433 -3.42 12.03 -2.55
N LEU A 434 -2.47 12.26 -3.45
CA LEU A 434 -2.40 13.46 -4.27
C LEU A 434 -3.62 13.60 -5.19
N MET A 435 -3.99 12.54 -5.90
CA MET A 435 -5.14 12.55 -6.80
C MET A 435 -6.45 12.79 -6.03
N THR A 436 -6.61 12.19 -4.85
CA THR A 436 -7.77 12.46 -3.99
C THR A 436 -7.79 13.92 -3.52
N GLY A 437 -6.63 14.50 -3.24
CA GLY A 437 -6.50 15.92 -2.96
C GLY A 437 -7.02 16.81 -4.09
N PHE A 438 -6.90 16.37 -5.34
CA PHE A 438 -7.38 17.07 -6.53
C PHE A 438 -8.83 16.71 -6.94
N ASP A 439 -9.60 16.03 -6.09
CA ASP A 439 -10.93 15.51 -6.39
C ASP A 439 -10.96 14.45 -7.50
N PHE A 440 -9.86 13.75 -7.71
CA PHE A 440 -9.77 12.65 -8.64
C PHE A 440 -9.82 11.31 -7.91
N PHE A 441 -10.41 10.30 -8.55
CA PHE A 441 -10.14 8.93 -8.14
C PHE A 441 -8.70 8.56 -8.50
N CYS A 442 -8.14 7.63 -7.76
CA CYS A 442 -6.90 6.96 -8.14
C CYS A 442 -7.07 5.46 -7.95
N ARG A 443 -6.96 4.72 -9.05
CA ARG A 443 -7.16 3.27 -9.07
C ARG A 443 -5.86 2.55 -9.41
N PRO A 444 -5.14 2.04 -8.43
CA PRO A 444 -4.00 1.18 -8.68
C PRO A 444 -4.43 -0.11 -9.39
N ILE A 445 -3.65 -0.52 -10.39
CA ILE A 445 -3.90 -1.72 -11.20
C ILE A 445 -2.60 -2.46 -11.51
N LYS A 446 -2.67 -3.80 -11.54
CA LYS A 446 -1.57 -4.66 -11.98
C LYS A 446 -1.92 -5.42 -13.27
N ASN A 447 -3.11 -5.17 -13.81
CA ASN A 447 -3.57 -5.76 -15.07
C ASN A 447 -3.14 -4.89 -16.26
N ILE A 448 -1.84 -4.81 -16.50
CA ILE A 448 -1.20 -4.01 -17.54
C ILE A 448 -0.31 -4.87 -18.43
N ASN A 449 -0.04 -4.40 -19.63
CA ASN A 449 0.90 -5.02 -20.58
C ASN A 449 2.29 -4.39 -20.36
N GLU A 450 3.04 -4.88 -19.39
CA GLU A 450 4.33 -4.33 -19.00
C GLU A 450 5.31 -4.29 -20.19
N ASP A 451 5.41 -5.38 -20.94
CA ASP A 451 6.27 -5.52 -22.11
C ASP A 451 5.98 -4.45 -23.18
N LYS A 452 4.70 -4.23 -23.49
CA LYS A 452 4.31 -3.24 -24.50
C LYS A 452 4.56 -1.80 -24.04
N ILE A 453 4.46 -1.55 -22.73
CA ILE A 453 4.77 -0.23 -22.15
C ILE A 453 6.28 -0.01 -22.15
N GLU A 454 7.06 -1.02 -21.76
CA GLU A 454 8.52 -0.98 -21.77
C GLU A 454 9.06 -0.75 -23.19
N ASP A 455 8.53 -1.45 -24.18
CA ASP A 455 8.86 -1.23 -25.59
C ASP A 455 8.56 0.20 -26.05
N LYS A 456 7.38 0.73 -25.71
CA LYS A 456 6.97 2.09 -26.05
C LYS A 456 7.88 3.14 -25.44
N LEU A 457 8.26 2.94 -24.19
CA LEU A 457 9.14 3.83 -23.43
C LEU A 457 10.63 3.56 -23.67
N ARG A 458 10.97 2.51 -24.43
CA ARG A 458 12.34 2.06 -24.67
C ARG A 458 13.11 1.76 -23.40
N ILE A 459 12.44 1.15 -22.44
CA ILE A 459 13.02 0.71 -21.18
C ILE A 459 13.85 -0.56 -21.43
N ASP A 460 15.09 -0.56 -20.95
CA ASP A 460 15.91 -1.77 -20.93
C ASP A 460 15.46 -2.66 -19.75
N ASN A 461 14.68 -3.70 -20.07
CA ASN A 461 14.08 -4.59 -19.08
C ASN A 461 15.10 -5.50 -18.35
N THR A 462 16.38 -5.40 -18.65
CA THR A 462 17.45 -6.07 -17.91
C THR A 462 17.83 -5.30 -16.64
N VAL A 463 17.57 -4.01 -16.58
CA VAL A 463 17.93 -3.11 -15.47
C VAL A 463 16.75 -2.33 -14.88
N GLU A 464 15.67 -2.20 -15.63
CA GLU A 464 14.46 -1.48 -15.19
C GLU A 464 13.20 -2.20 -15.70
N ARG A 465 12.17 -2.32 -14.87
CA ARG A 465 10.90 -2.99 -15.24
C ARG A 465 9.70 -2.21 -14.78
N ILE A 466 8.69 -2.12 -15.61
CA ILE A 466 7.37 -1.64 -15.21
C ILE A 466 6.76 -2.63 -14.21
N THR A 467 6.31 -2.13 -13.07
CA THR A 467 5.85 -2.96 -11.96
C THR A 467 4.39 -2.76 -11.61
N TYR A 468 3.88 -1.55 -11.75
CA TYR A 468 2.53 -1.19 -11.34
C TYR A 468 2.02 0.00 -12.12
N ALA A 469 0.68 0.18 -12.15
CA ALA A 469 0.07 1.38 -12.71
C ALA A 469 -1.06 1.91 -11.81
N ALA A 470 -1.42 3.17 -12.01
CA ALA A 470 -2.56 3.81 -11.39
C ALA A 470 -3.32 4.65 -12.39
N LEU A 471 -4.60 4.38 -12.55
CA LEU A 471 -5.53 5.18 -13.34
C LEU A 471 -6.02 6.35 -12.50
N ALA A 472 -6.03 7.56 -13.05
CA ALA A 472 -6.53 8.73 -12.34
C ALA A 472 -7.43 9.58 -13.22
N GLY A 473 -8.48 10.12 -12.62
CA GLY A 473 -9.45 10.97 -13.30
C GLY A 473 -10.65 11.30 -12.41
N LYS A 474 -11.62 12.00 -12.98
CA LYS A 474 -12.85 12.34 -12.26
C LYS A 474 -13.86 11.21 -12.41
N ALA A 475 -14.38 10.71 -11.30
CA ALA A 475 -15.44 9.72 -11.30
C ALA A 475 -16.81 10.42 -11.40
N ASN A 476 -17.63 10.02 -12.37
CA ASN A 476 -19.00 10.50 -12.49
C ASN A 476 -19.96 9.41 -11.99
N ILE A 477 -19.90 9.09 -10.70
CA ILE A 477 -20.66 7.99 -10.12
C ILE A 477 -21.40 8.43 -8.87
N VAL A 478 -22.69 8.14 -8.83
CA VAL A 478 -23.49 8.18 -7.60
C VAL A 478 -23.40 6.81 -6.94
N GLN A 479 -22.53 6.68 -5.93
CA GLN A 479 -22.42 5.48 -5.12
C GLN A 479 -23.37 5.56 -3.92
N ARG A 480 -24.00 4.44 -3.55
CA ARG A 480 -24.71 4.31 -2.28
C ARG A 480 -23.70 3.97 -1.19
N ILE A 481 -23.11 5.00 -0.63
CA ILE A 481 -22.12 4.89 0.42
C ILE A 481 -22.76 5.30 1.75
N ALA A 482 -22.64 4.47 2.76
CA ALA A 482 -22.85 4.89 4.13
C ALA A 482 -21.52 5.27 4.76
N GLU A 483 -21.46 6.48 5.26
CA GLU A 483 -20.36 6.91 6.10
C GLU A 483 -20.40 6.18 7.45
N THR A 484 -19.26 5.93 8.03
CA THR A 484 -19.01 5.08 9.21
C THR A 484 -19.80 5.31 10.50
N PRO A 485 -20.55 6.37 10.77
CA PRO A 485 -21.32 6.50 12.01
C PRO A 485 -22.38 5.42 12.26
N ILE A 486 -22.63 4.51 11.30
CA ILE A 486 -23.67 3.48 11.45
C ILE A 486 -23.22 2.31 12.34
N PHE A 487 -21.94 2.21 12.65
CA PHE A 487 -21.42 1.17 13.54
C PHE A 487 -21.33 1.67 14.98
N ASP A 488 -22.47 1.94 15.62
CA ASP A 488 -22.55 2.32 17.04
C ASP A 488 -22.35 1.14 18.01
N GLY A 489 -21.53 0.17 17.62
CA GLY A 489 -21.17 -0.97 18.47
C GLY A 489 -22.22 -2.07 18.55
N ARG A 490 -23.24 -2.06 17.71
CA ARG A 490 -24.20 -3.17 17.63
C ARG A 490 -23.66 -4.24 16.67
N PRO A 491 -23.71 -5.52 17.06
CA PRO A 491 -23.32 -6.60 16.17
C PRO A 491 -24.24 -6.61 14.94
N LEU A 492 -23.62 -6.77 13.76
CA LEU A 492 -24.31 -6.92 12.45
C LEU A 492 -25.15 -8.23 12.32
N ASN A 493 -25.56 -8.81 13.44
CA ASN A 493 -26.31 -10.07 13.51
C ASN A 493 -27.77 -9.84 13.93
N GLU A 494 -28.43 -8.91 13.26
CA GLU A 494 -29.92 -8.94 13.22
C GLU A 494 -30.43 -8.65 11.81
#